data_61db579bec3c5b5411aacced4ea3c37f
#
_entry.id   61db579bec3c5b5411aacced4ea3c37f
#
_cell.length_a   1.000
_cell.length_b   1.000
_cell.length_c   1.000
_cell.angle_alpha   90.00
_cell.angle_beta   90.00
_cell.angle_gamma   90.00
#
_symmetry.space_group_name_H-M   'P 1'
#
loop_
_entity.id
_entity.type
_entity.pdbx_description
1 polymer ?
#
loop_
_entity_poly.entity_id
_entity_poly.type
_entity_poly.pdbx_seq_one_letter_code
_entity_poly.pdbx_strand_id
1 'polypeptide(L)'
;MGDRITGHPVILSNLMRVFLVCLLFCIVTAATIVSCKTAKTAITSSPKTSHYVTDLAKAIDEPTKKQLETTLATFKERTGIDFAVVITDSTDDQDIYEVSLALAQERRKNSIGPYASGLLLLVAVNDRNWHVQITRNLEAQLTKDVLTNLSVPMTDSFKQNRYGEGVLKYVNALIAKLEQQKAQKTQKLVNSQC
;
A
#
# COMPACT_ATOMS: atom_id res chain seq x y z
N MET A 1 -10.04 -23.81 -90.50
CA MET A 1 -9.34 -24.83 -89.74
C MET A 1 -8.63 -24.05 -88.61
N GLY A 2 -9.12 -23.82 -87.46
CA GLY A 2 -9.76 -24.59 -86.40
C GLY A 2 -8.69 -25.14 -85.53
N ASP A 3 -8.39 -24.52 -84.42
CA ASP A 3 -8.07 -25.29 -83.23
C ASP A 3 -8.12 -24.38 -81.98
N ARG A 4 -9.06 -24.68 -81.17
CA ARG A 4 -9.29 -24.08 -79.81
C ARG A 4 -8.30 -24.69 -78.85
N ILE A 5 -7.58 -23.86 -78.11
CA ILE A 5 -6.84 -24.28 -76.95
C ILE A 5 -7.67 -23.90 -75.71
N THR A 6 -8.32 -24.90 -75.17
CA THR A 6 -8.99 -24.84 -73.85
C THR A 6 -7.96 -24.98 -72.76
N GLY A 7 -7.53 -23.86 -72.19
CA GLY A 7 -6.65 -23.85 -71.00
C GLY A 7 -7.44 -24.05 -69.71
N HIS A 8 -6.99 -25.00 -68.94
CA HIS A 8 -7.59 -25.62 -67.77
C HIS A 8 -7.93 -24.67 -66.57
N PRO A 9 -9.13 -24.75 -66.01
CA PRO A 9 -9.53 -24.01 -64.80
C PRO A 9 -9.07 -24.68 -63.49
N VAL A 10 -8.28 -25.75 -63.54
CA VAL A 10 -7.99 -26.58 -62.34
C VAL A 10 -6.87 -25.97 -61.48
N ILE A 11 -5.97 -25.18 -62.07
CA ILE A 11 -4.83 -24.59 -61.32
C ILE A 11 -5.29 -23.45 -60.41
N LEU A 12 -6.31 -22.69 -60.79
CA LEU A 12 -6.81 -21.56 -60.03
C LEU A 12 -7.57 -21.98 -58.75
N SER A 13 -8.22 -23.16 -58.81
CA SER A 13 -8.95 -23.68 -57.63
C SER A 13 -8.05 -24.21 -56.52
N ASN A 14 -6.89 -24.75 -56.85
CA ASN A 14 -5.94 -25.25 -55.87
C ASN A 14 -5.17 -24.11 -55.20
N LEU A 15 -4.85 -23.06 -55.98
CA LEU A 15 -4.19 -21.87 -55.41
C LEU A 15 -5.10 -21.15 -54.40
N MET A 16 -6.38 -21.04 -54.71
CA MET A 16 -7.38 -20.43 -53.85
C MET A 16 -7.62 -21.24 -52.57
N ARG A 17 -7.56 -22.59 -52.64
CA ARG A 17 -7.66 -23.47 -51.48
C ARG A 17 -6.44 -23.35 -50.55
N VAL A 18 -5.24 -23.26 -51.14
CA VAL A 18 -4.01 -23.07 -50.35
C VAL A 18 -4.02 -21.71 -49.65
N PHE A 19 -4.47 -20.65 -50.36
CA PHE A 19 -4.62 -19.32 -49.74
C PHE A 19 -5.64 -19.32 -48.59
N LEU A 20 -6.78 -20.02 -48.77
CA LEU A 20 -7.81 -20.10 -47.70
C LEU A 20 -7.31 -20.86 -46.49
N VAL A 21 -6.54 -21.94 -46.67
CA VAL A 21 -5.96 -22.73 -45.57
C VAL A 21 -4.87 -21.95 -44.86
N CYS A 22 -4.01 -21.21 -45.58
CA CYS A 22 -3.02 -20.33 -44.94
C CYS A 22 -3.66 -19.20 -44.16
N LEU A 23 -4.75 -18.62 -44.65
CA LEU A 23 -5.48 -17.53 -43.96
C LEU A 23 -6.15 -18.04 -42.68
N LEU A 24 -6.73 -19.25 -42.71
CA LEU A 24 -7.29 -19.91 -41.52
C LEU A 24 -6.20 -20.30 -40.51
N PHE A 25 -5.01 -20.70 -40.98
CA PHE A 25 -3.90 -21.04 -40.10
C PHE A 25 -3.31 -19.79 -39.42
N CYS A 26 -3.27 -18.64 -40.12
CA CYS A 26 -2.85 -17.37 -39.52
C CYS A 26 -3.83 -16.85 -38.47
N ILE A 27 -5.14 -17.10 -38.63
CA ILE A 27 -6.16 -16.67 -37.66
C ILE A 27 -6.06 -17.51 -36.37
N VAL A 28 -5.72 -18.80 -36.45
CA VAL A 28 -5.60 -19.71 -35.30
C VAL A 28 -4.32 -19.41 -34.49
N THR A 29 -3.24 -18.95 -35.13
CA THR A 29 -1.98 -18.61 -34.41
C THR A 29 -2.00 -17.25 -33.71
N ALA A 30 -2.95 -16.36 -34.07
CA ALA A 30 -3.10 -15.07 -33.43
C ALA A 30 -3.83 -15.13 -32.05
N ALA A 31 -4.41 -16.27 -31.69
CA ALA A 31 -5.25 -16.41 -30.49
C ALA A 31 -4.50 -16.94 -29.25
N THR A 32 -3.18 -17.18 -29.30
CA THR A 32 -2.43 -17.79 -28.18
C THR A 32 -1.37 -16.89 -27.55
N ILE A 33 -1.50 -15.56 -27.69
CA ILE A 33 -0.77 -14.67 -26.79
C ILE A 33 -1.70 -14.35 -25.62
N VAL A 34 -1.98 -15.35 -24.79
CA VAL A 34 -2.41 -15.10 -23.41
C VAL A 34 -1.18 -14.52 -22.73
N SER A 35 -1.08 -13.21 -22.79
CA SER A 35 -0.19 -12.41 -21.95
C SER A 35 -0.61 -12.68 -20.51
N CYS A 36 0.09 -13.59 -19.85
CA CYS A 36 0.04 -13.72 -18.41
C CYS A 36 0.67 -12.43 -17.84
N LYS A 37 -0.14 -11.36 -17.81
CA LYS A 37 0.13 -10.23 -16.95
C LYS A 37 -0.02 -10.79 -15.55
N THR A 38 1.11 -11.17 -14.94
CA THR A 38 1.22 -11.17 -13.51
C THR A 38 0.66 -9.84 -13.05
N ALA A 39 -0.54 -9.89 -12.49
CA ALA A 39 -1.13 -8.75 -11.83
C ALA A 39 -0.20 -8.42 -10.66
N LYS A 40 0.74 -7.50 -10.92
CA LYS A 40 1.47 -6.80 -9.89
C LYS A 40 0.36 -6.12 -9.09
N THR A 41 -0.03 -6.73 -7.98
CA THR A 41 -1.03 -6.18 -7.08
C THR A 41 -0.44 -4.87 -6.58
N ALA A 42 -0.72 -3.81 -7.32
CA ALA A 42 -0.38 -2.48 -6.87
C ALA A 42 -1.20 -2.25 -5.60
N ILE A 43 -0.52 -2.07 -4.46
CA ILE A 43 -1.09 -1.60 -3.19
C ILE A 43 -1.61 -0.14 -3.36
N THR A 44 -2.09 0.19 -4.55
CA THR A 44 -2.40 1.56 -4.99
C THR A 44 -3.90 1.81 -5.12
N SER A 45 -4.75 1.07 -4.40
CA SER A 45 -6.17 1.43 -4.33
C SER A 45 -6.56 1.74 -2.89
N SER A 46 -6.22 2.95 -2.45
CA SER A 46 -6.87 3.53 -1.29
C SER A 46 -8.34 3.81 -1.64
N PRO A 47 -9.31 3.15 -0.99
CA PRO A 47 -10.69 3.59 -1.10
C PRO A 47 -10.77 5.01 -0.55
N LYS A 48 -11.56 5.86 -1.20
CA LYS A 48 -11.78 7.29 -0.93
C LYS A 48 -12.56 7.55 0.38
N THR A 49 -12.41 6.67 1.34
CA THR A 49 -12.98 6.77 2.68
C THR A 49 -11.79 6.97 3.63
N SER A 50 -11.88 7.96 4.50
CA SER A 50 -10.83 8.31 5.48
C SER A 50 -10.67 7.22 6.55
N HIS A 51 -10.28 6.02 6.14
CA HIS A 51 -9.92 4.97 7.07
C HIS A 51 -8.49 5.19 7.54
N TYR A 52 -8.30 5.12 8.84
CA TYR A 52 -6.97 5.22 9.45
C TYR A 52 -6.28 3.86 9.46
N VAL A 53 -7.04 2.77 9.37
CA VAL A 53 -6.53 1.40 9.39
C VAL A 53 -6.91 0.66 8.13
N THR A 54 -5.92 0.26 7.34
CA THR A 54 -6.07 -0.60 6.17
C THR A 54 -5.41 -1.94 6.49
N ASP A 55 -6.21 -2.97 6.65
CA ASP A 55 -5.74 -4.34 6.92
C ASP A 55 -6.05 -5.24 5.73
N LEU A 56 -5.05 -5.43 4.87
CA LEU A 56 -5.12 -6.29 3.67
C LEU A 56 -4.79 -7.74 4.03
N ALA A 57 -3.95 -7.95 5.03
CA ALA A 57 -3.55 -9.27 5.52
C ALA A 57 -4.61 -9.93 6.41
N LYS A 58 -5.65 -9.20 6.80
CA LYS A 58 -6.67 -9.67 7.77
C LYS A 58 -6.03 -10.18 9.07
N ALA A 59 -4.96 -9.50 9.49
CA ALA A 59 -4.16 -9.86 10.66
C ALA A 59 -4.70 -9.25 11.97
N ILE A 60 -5.70 -8.36 11.87
CA ILE A 60 -6.35 -7.71 13.01
C ILE A 60 -7.83 -8.10 13.06
N ASP A 61 -8.31 -8.44 14.24
CA ASP A 61 -9.73 -8.68 14.48
C ASP A 61 -10.56 -7.38 14.41
N GLU A 62 -11.81 -7.48 14.03
CA GLU A 62 -12.69 -6.31 13.83
C GLU A 62 -12.84 -5.41 15.09
N PRO A 63 -12.95 -5.93 16.33
CA PRO A 63 -12.96 -5.10 17.52
C PRO A 63 -11.70 -4.25 17.67
N THR A 64 -10.53 -4.84 17.50
CA THR A 64 -9.23 -4.13 17.57
C THR A 64 -9.09 -3.11 16.44
N LYS A 65 -9.52 -3.44 15.22
CA LYS A 65 -9.53 -2.52 14.10
C LYS A 65 -10.42 -1.30 14.38
N LYS A 66 -11.62 -1.51 14.86
CA LYS A 66 -12.53 -0.43 15.25
C LYS A 66 -11.96 0.44 16.37
N GLN A 67 -11.30 -0.16 17.35
CA GLN A 67 -10.63 0.57 18.42
C GLN A 67 -9.51 1.46 17.87
N LEU A 68 -8.66 0.93 16.98
CA LEU A 68 -7.61 1.69 16.31
C LEU A 68 -8.17 2.85 15.49
N GLU A 69 -9.20 2.61 14.67
CA GLU A 69 -9.88 3.66 13.89
C GLU A 69 -10.36 4.81 14.78
N THR A 70 -11.05 4.50 15.87
CA THR A 70 -11.55 5.49 16.82
C THR A 70 -10.42 6.26 17.49
N THR A 71 -9.37 5.56 17.92
CA THR A 71 -8.18 6.15 18.57
C THR A 71 -7.48 7.12 17.63
N LEU A 72 -7.25 6.71 16.39
CA LEU A 72 -6.55 7.52 15.38
C LEU A 72 -7.38 8.72 14.91
N ALA A 73 -8.68 8.56 14.74
CA ALA A 73 -9.59 9.66 14.44
C ALA A 73 -9.56 10.73 15.55
N THR A 74 -9.74 10.30 16.80
CA THR A 74 -9.71 11.20 17.96
C THR A 74 -8.35 11.88 18.11
N PHE A 75 -7.25 11.16 17.86
CA PHE A 75 -5.90 11.74 17.89
C PHE A 75 -5.74 12.84 16.83
N LYS A 76 -6.22 12.60 15.60
CA LYS A 76 -6.19 13.61 14.54
C LYS A 76 -7.01 14.85 14.89
N GLU A 77 -8.21 14.68 15.42
CA GLU A 77 -9.07 15.79 15.84
C GLU A 77 -8.40 16.67 16.91
N ARG A 78 -7.72 16.06 17.87
CA ARG A 78 -7.07 16.78 18.97
C ARG A 78 -5.75 17.43 18.59
N THR A 79 -5.00 16.82 17.67
CA THR A 79 -3.62 17.22 17.38
C THR A 79 -3.38 17.80 16.01
N GLY A 80 -4.27 17.51 15.06
CA GLY A 80 -4.09 17.77 13.64
C GLY A 80 -3.11 16.83 12.94
N ILE A 81 -2.53 15.85 13.66
CA ILE A 81 -1.59 14.88 13.12
C ILE A 81 -2.36 13.71 12.49
N ASP A 82 -2.10 13.44 11.22
CA ASP A 82 -2.69 12.30 10.51
C ASP A 82 -1.85 11.05 10.75
N PHE A 83 -2.37 10.08 11.50
CA PHE A 83 -1.70 8.81 11.73
C PHE A 83 -2.48 7.67 11.07
N ALA A 84 -1.82 6.91 10.20
CA ALA A 84 -2.41 5.77 9.50
C ALA A 84 -1.63 4.49 9.78
N VAL A 85 -2.34 3.37 9.72
CA VAL A 85 -1.81 2.01 9.84
C VAL A 85 -2.18 1.24 8.58
N VAL A 86 -1.20 0.63 7.94
CA VAL A 86 -1.37 -0.27 6.80
C VAL A 86 -0.75 -1.61 7.14
N ILE A 87 -1.52 -2.68 6.99
CA ILE A 87 -1.03 -4.05 7.20
C ILE A 87 -1.26 -4.81 5.90
N THR A 88 -0.20 -5.40 5.40
CA THR A 88 -0.18 -6.20 4.17
C THR A 88 0.42 -7.57 4.43
N ASP A 89 0.17 -8.52 3.55
CA ASP A 89 0.80 -9.83 3.61
C ASP A 89 2.30 -9.71 3.37
N SER A 90 2.72 -9.03 2.31
CA SER A 90 4.11 -8.85 1.89
C SER A 90 4.29 -7.53 1.16
N THR A 91 5.54 -7.10 1.00
CA THR A 91 5.94 -6.01 0.09
C THR A 91 6.40 -6.52 -1.28
N ASP A 92 6.24 -7.82 -1.57
CA ASP A 92 6.63 -8.46 -2.83
C ASP A 92 8.10 -8.15 -3.21
N ASP A 93 9.02 -8.40 -2.28
CA ASP A 93 10.46 -8.14 -2.39
C ASP A 93 10.84 -6.65 -2.60
N GLN A 94 9.89 -5.73 -2.48
CA GLN A 94 10.20 -4.30 -2.49
C GLN A 94 10.72 -3.84 -1.13
N ASP A 95 11.57 -2.82 -1.15
CA ASP A 95 12.05 -2.20 0.08
C ASP A 95 10.86 -1.58 0.85
N ILE A 96 10.69 -1.99 2.10
CA ILE A 96 9.58 -1.53 2.94
C ILE A 96 9.58 -0.01 3.16
N TYR A 97 10.76 0.61 3.17
CA TYR A 97 10.89 2.06 3.25
C TYR A 97 10.26 2.72 2.02
N GLU A 98 10.61 2.26 0.80
CA GLU A 98 10.08 2.81 -0.45
C GLU A 98 8.56 2.62 -0.55
N VAL A 99 8.06 1.44 -0.18
CA VAL A 99 6.62 1.16 -0.16
C VAL A 99 5.91 2.08 0.84
N SER A 100 6.45 2.23 2.05
CA SER A 100 5.86 3.09 3.07
C SER A 100 5.88 4.57 2.68
N LEU A 101 6.95 5.01 2.01
CA LEU A 101 7.09 6.37 1.51
C LEU A 101 6.05 6.66 0.41
N ALA A 102 5.85 5.73 -0.53
CA ALA A 102 4.86 5.85 -1.58
C ALA A 102 3.44 5.97 -1.02
N LEU A 103 3.08 5.10 -0.07
CA LEU A 103 1.79 5.12 0.62
C LEU A 103 1.57 6.43 1.40
N ALA A 104 2.59 6.91 2.11
CA ALA A 104 2.52 8.16 2.84
C ALA A 104 2.37 9.37 1.90
N GLN A 105 3.03 9.36 0.76
CA GLN A 105 2.90 10.42 -0.26
C GLN A 105 1.50 10.42 -0.89
N GLU A 106 0.94 9.25 -1.21
CA GLU A 106 -0.41 9.14 -1.74
C GLU A 106 -1.45 9.65 -0.74
N ARG A 107 -1.36 9.21 0.52
CA ARG A 107 -2.23 9.69 1.59
C ARG A 107 -2.15 11.21 1.76
N ARG A 108 -0.96 11.77 1.68
CA ARG A 108 -0.72 13.22 1.80
C ARG A 108 -1.35 14.03 0.66
N LYS A 109 -1.39 13.51 -0.57
CA LYS A 109 -2.08 14.16 -1.70
C LYS A 109 -3.57 14.33 -1.44
N ASN A 110 -4.15 13.42 -0.66
CA ASN A 110 -5.57 13.42 -0.30
C ASN A 110 -5.85 14.17 1.03
N SER A 111 -4.82 14.68 1.70
CA SER A 111 -4.94 15.43 2.96
C SER A 111 -4.99 16.94 2.69
N ILE A 112 -5.80 17.66 3.47
CA ILE A 112 -5.95 19.11 3.34
C ILE A 112 -4.75 19.81 3.99
N GLY A 113 -3.85 20.35 3.17
CA GLY A 113 -2.80 21.27 3.57
C GLY A 113 -1.36 20.80 3.31
N PRO A 114 -0.49 21.71 2.83
CA PRO A 114 0.89 21.38 2.43
C PRO A 114 1.83 21.09 3.61
N TYR A 115 1.42 21.40 4.84
CA TYR A 115 2.20 21.24 6.06
C TYR A 115 1.59 20.23 7.05
N ALA A 116 0.71 19.35 6.57
CA ALA A 116 0.10 18.35 7.44
C ALA A 116 1.17 17.44 8.06
N SER A 117 1.19 17.39 9.38
CA SER A 117 1.99 16.41 10.13
C SER A 117 1.36 15.04 9.99
N GLY A 118 2.16 14.02 9.77
CA GLY A 118 1.63 12.68 9.62
C GLY A 118 2.62 11.57 9.96
N LEU A 119 2.04 10.43 10.32
CA LEU A 119 2.71 9.15 10.51
C LEU A 119 2.00 8.08 9.68
N LEU A 120 2.76 7.12 9.18
CA LEU A 120 2.24 5.90 8.57
C LEU A 120 3.04 4.71 9.10
N LEU A 121 2.37 3.81 9.79
CA LEU A 121 2.92 2.50 10.16
C LEU A 121 2.56 1.51 9.06
N LEU A 122 3.56 0.93 8.39
CA LEU A 122 3.42 -0.19 7.48
C LEU A 122 3.92 -1.46 8.16
N VAL A 123 3.12 -2.53 8.12
CA VAL A 123 3.48 -3.86 8.62
C VAL A 123 3.30 -4.87 7.49
N ALA A 124 4.36 -5.60 7.14
CA ALA A 124 4.36 -6.71 6.20
C ALA A 124 4.48 -8.03 6.99
N VAL A 125 3.37 -8.75 7.10
CA VAL A 125 3.21 -9.89 8.03
C VAL A 125 4.14 -11.04 7.66
N ASN A 126 4.13 -11.47 6.39
CA ASN A 126 4.92 -12.60 5.90
C ASN A 126 6.41 -12.28 5.84
N ASP A 127 6.75 -11.01 5.56
CA ASP A 127 8.13 -10.52 5.52
C ASP A 127 8.70 -10.32 6.94
N ARG A 128 7.83 -10.38 7.98
CA ARG A 128 8.17 -10.09 9.37
C ARG A 128 8.88 -8.74 9.51
N ASN A 129 8.43 -7.78 8.72
CA ASN A 129 9.04 -6.46 8.63
C ASN A 129 8.01 -5.36 8.86
N TRP A 130 8.47 -4.22 9.32
CA TRP A 130 7.63 -3.05 9.53
C TRP A 130 8.44 -1.76 9.40
N HIS A 131 7.78 -0.68 9.04
CA HIS A 131 8.38 0.65 8.96
C HIS A 131 7.41 1.73 9.40
N VAL A 132 7.95 2.78 10.04
CA VAL A 132 7.17 3.99 10.35
C VAL A 132 7.73 5.14 9.53
N GLN A 133 6.92 5.62 8.61
CA GLN A 133 7.18 6.84 7.87
C GLN A 133 6.65 8.04 8.64
N ILE A 134 7.48 9.05 8.87
CA ILE A 134 7.11 10.27 9.58
C ILE A 134 7.38 11.50 8.73
N THR A 135 6.62 12.56 8.94
CA THR A 135 6.89 13.86 8.31
C THR A 135 8.01 14.59 9.06
N ARG A 136 8.80 15.37 8.33
CA ARG A 136 9.99 16.08 8.84
C ARG A 136 9.75 16.86 10.14
N ASN A 137 8.59 17.48 10.29
CA ASN A 137 8.24 18.26 11.49
C ASN A 137 8.02 17.41 12.75
N LEU A 138 7.97 16.07 12.63
CA LEU A 138 7.89 15.14 13.75
C LEU A 138 9.24 14.46 14.06
N GLU A 139 10.25 14.58 13.19
CA GLU A 139 11.55 13.90 13.36
C GLU A 139 12.26 14.27 14.66
N ALA A 140 12.19 15.54 15.07
CA ALA A 140 12.77 15.97 16.34
C ALA A 140 12.08 15.37 17.57
N GLN A 141 10.83 14.94 17.42
CA GLN A 141 10.03 14.36 18.49
C GLN A 141 10.08 12.82 18.50
N LEU A 142 10.20 12.24 17.32
CA LEU A 142 10.21 10.80 17.06
C LEU A 142 11.53 10.41 16.39
N THR A 143 12.63 10.53 17.15
CA THR A 143 13.94 10.07 16.67
C THR A 143 13.94 8.55 16.46
N LYS A 144 14.89 8.05 15.68
CA LYS A 144 15.05 6.60 15.45
C LYS A 144 15.08 5.80 16.76
N ASP A 145 15.81 6.28 17.76
CA ASP A 145 15.90 5.61 19.05
C ASP A 145 14.57 5.57 19.78
N VAL A 146 13.79 6.67 19.74
CA VAL A 146 12.45 6.72 20.33
C VAL A 146 11.53 5.73 19.62
N LEU A 147 11.51 5.71 18.29
CA LEU A 147 10.70 4.78 17.50
C LEU A 147 11.06 3.33 17.81
N THR A 148 12.36 3.02 17.86
CA THR A 148 12.85 1.67 18.19
C THR A 148 12.46 1.25 19.60
N ASN A 149 12.67 2.09 20.60
CA ASN A 149 12.34 1.76 21.99
C ASN A 149 10.82 1.55 22.19
N LEU A 150 10.00 2.38 21.58
CA LEU A 150 8.54 2.24 21.64
C LEU A 150 8.01 1.01 20.90
N SER A 151 8.76 0.47 19.93
CA SER A 151 8.33 -0.70 19.14
C SER A 151 8.54 -2.04 19.84
N VAL A 152 9.31 -2.11 20.93
CA VAL A 152 9.62 -3.37 21.61
C VAL A 152 8.36 -4.16 21.99
N PRO A 153 7.32 -3.59 22.63
CA PRO A 153 6.12 -4.33 22.97
C PRO A 153 5.31 -4.80 21.74
N MET A 154 5.42 -4.08 20.61
CA MET A 154 4.82 -4.48 19.35
C MET A 154 5.53 -5.71 18.78
N THR A 155 6.85 -5.65 18.68
CA THR A 155 7.65 -6.75 18.12
C THR A 155 7.53 -8.03 18.96
N ASP A 156 7.42 -7.90 20.28
CA ASP A 156 7.20 -9.05 21.15
C ASP A 156 5.82 -9.68 20.95
N SER A 157 4.78 -8.88 20.69
CA SER A 157 3.47 -9.38 20.34
C SER A 157 3.49 -10.05 18.95
N PHE A 158 4.24 -9.51 17.97
CA PHE A 158 4.38 -10.08 16.62
C PHE A 158 5.05 -11.46 16.64
N LYS A 159 6.07 -11.67 17.49
CA LYS A 159 6.69 -13.00 17.70
C LYS A 159 5.69 -14.07 18.13
N GLN A 160 4.55 -13.65 18.69
CA GLN A 160 3.47 -14.51 19.14
C GLN A 160 2.26 -14.50 18.18
N ASN A 161 2.43 -13.97 16.97
CA ASN A 161 1.40 -13.78 15.96
C ASN A 161 0.20 -12.92 16.44
N ARG A 162 0.38 -12.09 17.46
CA ARG A 162 -0.63 -11.18 18.01
C ARG A 162 -0.49 -9.78 17.38
N TYR A 163 -0.72 -9.70 16.08
CA TYR A 163 -0.49 -8.46 15.31
C TYR A 163 -1.37 -7.31 15.77
N GLY A 164 -2.67 -7.53 15.97
CA GLY A 164 -3.61 -6.50 16.41
C GLY A 164 -3.21 -5.89 17.75
N GLU A 165 -2.87 -6.73 18.74
CA GLU A 165 -2.39 -6.28 20.05
C GLU A 165 -1.08 -5.49 19.93
N GLY A 166 -0.13 -5.97 19.12
CA GLY A 166 1.14 -5.31 18.91
C GLY A 166 0.97 -3.93 18.31
N VAL A 167 0.20 -3.82 17.24
CA VAL A 167 -0.10 -2.54 16.57
C VAL A 167 -0.78 -1.58 17.54
N LEU A 168 -1.78 -2.04 18.29
CA LEU A 168 -2.49 -1.20 19.26
C LEU A 168 -1.56 -0.65 20.34
N LYS A 169 -0.64 -1.48 20.88
CA LYS A 169 0.36 -1.05 21.87
C LYS A 169 1.27 0.04 21.29
N TYR A 170 1.76 -0.17 20.07
CA TYR A 170 2.69 0.78 19.45
C TYR A 170 2.02 2.10 19.10
N VAL A 171 0.83 2.06 18.52
CA VAL A 171 0.02 3.26 18.21
C VAL A 171 -0.22 4.07 19.47
N ASN A 172 -0.67 3.44 20.57
CA ASN A 172 -0.90 4.11 21.84
C ASN A 172 0.39 4.72 22.42
N ALA A 173 1.52 4.02 22.33
CA ALA A 173 2.81 4.51 22.81
C ALA A 173 3.29 5.75 22.02
N LEU A 174 3.13 5.74 20.69
CA LEU A 174 3.46 6.90 19.83
C LEU A 174 2.58 8.10 20.12
N ILE A 175 1.27 7.89 20.28
CA ILE A 175 0.30 8.94 20.64
C ILE A 175 0.68 9.55 21.99
N ALA A 176 0.90 8.73 23.02
CA ALA A 176 1.28 9.20 24.34
C ALA A 176 2.58 10.04 24.31
N LYS A 177 3.56 9.60 23.52
CA LYS A 177 4.83 10.33 23.35
C LYS A 177 4.62 11.71 22.75
N LEU A 178 3.82 11.81 21.69
CA LEU A 178 3.55 13.07 21.01
C LEU A 178 2.73 14.04 21.88
N GLU A 179 1.78 13.53 22.65
CA GLU A 179 0.95 14.33 23.55
C GLU A 179 1.75 14.87 24.74
N GLN A 180 2.63 14.06 25.35
CA GLN A 180 3.53 14.49 26.42
C GLN A 180 4.42 15.66 25.98
N GLN A 181 4.97 15.59 24.78
CA GLN A 181 5.84 16.65 24.26
C GLN A 181 5.07 17.93 23.97
N LYS A 182 3.83 17.83 23.48
CA LYS A 182 2.97 19.00 23.31
C LYS A 182 2.68 19.69 24.63
N ALA A 183 2.36 18.92 25.69
CA ALA A 183 2.11 19.45 27.02
C ALA A 183 3.36 20.16 27.59
N GLN A 184 4.54 19.55 27.46
CA GLN A 184 5.81 20.16 27.92
C GLN A 184 6.13 21.46 27.18
N LYS A 185 5.89 21.52 25.86
CA LYS A 185 6.09 22.74 25.07
C LYS A 185 5.16 23.86 25.51
N THR A 186 3.91 23.55 25.78
CA THR A 186 2.93 24.52 26.28
C THR A 186 3.32 25.05 27.64
N GLN A 187 3.71 24.17 28.56
CA GLN A 187 4.16 24.55 29.92
C GLN A 187 5.38 25.48 29.87
N LYS A 188 6.36 25.17 28.99
CA LYS A 188 7.56 26.00 28.82
C LYS A 188 7.22 27.40 28.30
N LEU A 189 6.27 27.53 27.38
CA LEU A 189 5.80 28.81 26.86
C LEU A 189 5.12 29.64 27.94
N VAL A 190 4.26 29.05 28.75
CA VAL A 190 3.59 29.72 29.87
C VAL A 190 4.60 30.24 30.89
N ASN A 191 5.59 29.42 31.26
CA ASN A 191 6.61 29.81 32.21
C ASN A 191 7.61 30.84 31.69
N SER A 192 7.72 31.04 30.37
CA SER A 192 8.59 32.04 29.76
C SER A 192 7.94 33.43 29.62
N GLN A 193 6.64 33.53 29.89
CA GLN A 193 5.86 34.77 29.83
C GLN A 193 5.60 35.40 31.21
N CYS A 194 5.99 34.73 32.28
CA CYS A 194 6.03 35.24 33.65
C CYS A 194 7.43 35.71 34.05
#